data_2e01142459a23c5bd97f51a9ca16593b
#
_entry.id   2e01142459a23c5bd97f51a9ca16593b
#
_cell.length_a   1.000
_cell.length_b   1.000
_cell.length_c   1.000
_cell.angle_alpha   90.00
_cell.angle_beta   90.00
_cell.angle_gamma   90.00
#
_symmetry.space_group_name_H-M   'P 1'
#
loop_
_entity.id
_entity.type
_entity.pdbx_description
1 polymer ?
#
loop_
_entity_poly.entity_id
_entity_poly.type
_entity_poly.pdbx_seq_one_letter_code
_entity_poly.pdbx_strand_id
1 'polypeptide(L)'
;MKPLIFLRFLLACGLHTFPLVSAATLIFGVFSPRAIAAPVLVEFMASNDRSLYDEDGQSSDWIEIFNPDPTSVDISGWFLTNDPSELDRWELPTGVVLPSGGSLIVFASNKDRDVGELHANFKLSKEPGGYLALVEGDGQTVANGYIDYPEQFDDISYGLAQTGSGSDVTIIPENSISRILVPTSDIGTTWRDRLFDDSSWPSGNTGIGYDYGNLIGSNGDVRSETEDTNATVYVRIPFTIDSPESLTSLTLRMKYDDGFAAYINGTLVASAGAPASPQWNSVATADNPDSAAVIFEDFNIPIGPNLLGKGGNILAIQGLNRSTGSSDLLVLPQLDATTAATNPGLGEAGYFQSSTPATSNGTNQGLPAGAVTFSIPGRGFTN
;
A
#
# COMPACT_ATOMS: atom_id res chain seq x y z
N MET A 1 5.60 -68.91 -61.67
CA MET A 1 4.49 -69.82 -61.98
C MET A 1 3.46 -69.75 -60.88
N LYS A 2 2.22 -69.54 -61.28
CA LYS A 2 0.99 -69.57 -60.43
C LYS A 2 0.77 -71.01 -59.90
N PRO A 3 -0.22 -71.30 -58.99
CA PRO A 3 -1.52 -70.60 -58.82
C PRO A 3 -2.01 -70.37 -57.35
N LEU A 4 -2.86 -69.44 -57.19
CA LEU A 4 -4.22 -69.38 -56.64
C LEU A 4 -4.77 -70.61 -55.93
N ILE A 5 -5.33 -70.49 -54.73
CA ILE A 5 -6.58 -71.13 -54.30
C ILE A 5 -7.38 -70.19 -53.37
N PHE A 6 -8.64 -69.92 -53.80
CA PHE A 6 -9.77 -69.35 -53.13
C PHE A 6 -10.33 -70.35 -52.09
N LEU A 7 -10.75 -69.83 -50.91
CA LEU A 7 -11.88 -70.43 -50.23
C LEU A 7 -12.61 -69.42 -49.37
N ARG A 8 -13.89 -69.26 -49.67
CA ARG A 8 -14.91 -68.55 -48.87
C ARG A 8 -15.31 -69.41 -47.66
N PHE A 9 -15.67 -68.83 -46.52
CA PHE A 9 -16.92 -69.15 -45.81
C PHE A 9 -17.23 -68.19 -44.64
N LEU A 10 -18.40 -67.64 -44.74
CA LEU A 10 -19.52 -67.42 -43.83
C LEU A 10 -19.33 -66.60 -42.50
N LEU A 11 -20.27 -65.65 -42.47
CA LEU A 11 -20.80 -64.83 -41.34
C LEU A 11 -20.96 -65.61 -40.00
N ALA A 12 -20.58 -64.94 -38.92
CA ALA A 12 -21.30 -65.05 -37.66
C ALA A 12 -21.30 -63.65 -36.99
N CYS A 13 -22.52 -63.16 -36.78
CA CYS A 13 -22.83 -61.91 -36.09
C CYS A 13 -22.57 -62.09 -34.61
N GLY A 14 -21.68 -61.27 -34.02
CA GLY A 14 -21.43 -61.23 -32.58
C GLY A 14 -21.33 -59.77 -32.17
N LEU A 15 -22.37 -59.24 -31.54
CA LEU A 15 -22.35 -57.93 -30.87
C LEU A 15 -21.28 -57.93 -29.80
N HIS A 16 -20.22 -57.15 -30.01
CA HIS A 16 -19.29 -56.77 -28.94
C HIS A 16 -19.43 -55.31 -28.64
N THR A 17 -19.93 -55.01 -27.46
CA THR A 17 -19.96 -53.68 -26.86
C THR A 17 -18.54 -53.23 -26.64
N PHE A 18 -18.10 -52.17 -27.32
CA PHE A 18 -16.85 -51.46 -27.05
C PHE A 18 -17.08 -50.53 -25.86
N PRO A 19 -16.22 -50.54 -24.84
CA PRO A 19 -16.24 -49.50 -23.82
C PRO A 19 -15.72 -48.18 -24.43
N LEU A 20 -16.50 -47.09 -24.22
CA LEU A 20 -16.07 -45.73 -24.48
C LEU A 20 -14.84 -45.44 -23.60
N VAL A 21 -13.66 -45.38 -24.17
CA VAL A 21 -12.49 -44.78 -23.55
C VAL A 21 -12.67 -43.28 -23.67
N SER A 22 -13.06 -42.67 -22.55
CA SER A 22 -13.06 -41.20 -22.37
C SER A 22 -11.61 -40.72 -22.46
N ALA A 23 -11.24 -40.08 -23.58
CA ALA A 23 -9.98 -39.37 -23.71
C ALA A 23 -10.03 -38.15 -22.77
N ALA A 24 -9.46 -38.26 -21.60
CA ALA A 24 -9.17 -37.11 -20.74
C ALA A 24 -8.11 -36.27 -21.47
N THR A 25 -8.53 -35.17 -22.06
CA THR A 25 -7.61 -34.16 -22.60
C THR A 25 -6.92 -33.49 -21.41
N LEU A 26 -5.68 -33.92 -21.08
CA LEU A 26 -4.82 -33.18 -20.21
C LEU A 26 -4.49 -31.82 -20.86
N ILE A 27 -5.15 -30.78 -20.46
CA ILE A 27 -4.74 -29.41 -20.78
C ILE A 27 -3.46 -29.17 -19.97
N PHE A 28 -2.31 -29.39 -20.58
CA PHE A 28 -1.06 -28.82 -20.09
C PHE A 28 -1.18 -27.30 -20.27
N GLY A 29 -1.55 -26.60 -19.20
CA GLY A 29 -1.35 -25.17 -19.13
C GLY A 29 0.15 -24.91 -19.36
N VAL A 30 0.48 -24.32 -20.50
CA VAL A 30 1.81 -23.79 -20.75
C VAL A 30 1.94 -22.60 -19.81
N PHE A 31 2.49 -22.81 -18.60
CA PHE A 31 3.01 -21.74 -17.80
C PHE A 31 4.19 -21.16 -18.58
N SER A 32 3.94 -20.10 -19.35
CA SER A 32 5.04 -19.24 -19.79
C SER A 32 5.71 -18.75 -18.51
N PRO A 33 7.02 -18.94 -18.32
CA PRO A 33 7.70 -18.30 -17.21
C PRO A 33 7.47 -16.80 -17.37
N ARG A 34 6.71 -16.21 -16.45
CA ARG A 34 6.56 -14.75 -16.38
C ARG A 34 7.98 -14.23 -16.11
N ALA A 35 8.48 -13.38 -16.98
CA ALA A 35 9.72 -12.70 -16.70
C ALA A 35 9.51 -11.95 -15.36
N ILE A 36 10.26 -12.34 -14.34
CA ILE A 36 10.30 -11.63 -13.06
C ILE A 36 10.84 -10.25 -13.40
N ALA A 37 10.07 -9.21 -13.09
CA ALA A 37 10.54 -7.86 -13.28
C ALA A 37 11.65 -7.62 -12.25
N ALA A 38 12.86 -7.34 -12.70
CA ALA A 38 13.98 -7.06 -11.80
C ALA A 38 13.71 -5.77 -11.01
N PRO A 39 14.25 -5.63 -9.78
CA PRO A 39 14.28 -4.37 -9.07
C PRO A 39 14.90 -3.27 -9.93
N VAL A 40 14.36 -2.06 -9.81
CA VAL A 40 14.74 -0.93 -10.65
C VAL A 40 15.12 0.30 -9.81
N LEU A 41 16.08 1.07 -10.31
CA LEU A 41 16.36 2.42 -9.81
C LEU A 41 15.23 3.33 -10.29
N VAL A 42 14.38 3.78 -9.41
CA VAL A 42 13.20 4.59 -9.80
C VAL A 42 13.43 6.07 -9.63
N GLU A 43 14.22 6.48 -8.65
CA GLU A 43 14.47 7.88 -8.35
C GLU A 43 15.85 8.05 -7.73
N PHE A 44 16.48 9.19 -7.95
CA PHE A 44 17.67 9.61 -7.23
C PHE A 44 17.75 11.13 -7.13
N MET A 45 18.51 11.62 -6.16
CA MET A 45 18.81 13.03 -5.97
C MET A 45 20.30 13.22 -5.77
N ALA A 46 20.95 13.88 -6.70
CA ALA A 46 22.40 14.11 -6.70
C ALA A 46 22.81 15.47 -6.07
N SER A 47 21.87 16.22 -5.53
CA SER A 47 22.12 17.45 -4.78
C SER A 47 20.98 17.66 -3.79
N ASN A 48 21.07 16.99 -2.64
CA ASN A 48 20.09 17.07 -1.58
C ASN A 48 20.58 18.04 -0.50
N ASP A 49 19.95 19.21 -0.39
CA ASP A 49 20.26 20.19 0.64
C ASP A 49 19.30 20.08 1.86
N ARG A 50 18.01 19.72 1.65
CA ARG A 50 16.97 19.76 2.70
C ARG A 50 15.75 18.88 2.48
N SER A 51 15.74 18.05 1.43
CA SER A 51 14.53 17.25 1.12
C SER A 51 14.47 15.96 1.93
N LEU A 52 15.61 15.31 2.20
CA LEU A 52 15.72 14.10 2.99
C LEU A 52 16.96 14.14 3.87
N TYR A 53 16.83 13.82 5.16
CA TYR A 53 17.92 13.74 6.11
C TYR A 53 18.15 12.28 6.49
N ASP A 54 19.42 11.90 6.59
CA ASP A 54 19.84 10.60 7.09
C ASP A 54 19.79 10.53 8.64
N GLU A 55 20.06 9.36 9.19
CA GLU A 55 20.02 9.10 10.66
C GLU A 55 21.02 9.97 11.45
N ASP A 56 22.05 10.52 10.79
CA ASP A 56 23.02 11.46 11.37
C ASP A 56 22.52 12.91 11.28
N GLY A 57 21.34 13.17 10.72
CA GLY A 57 20.77 14.48 10.48
C GLY A 57 21.46 15.26 9.36
N GLN A 58 22.10 14.58 8.42
CA GLN A 58 22.76 15.19 7.28
C GLN A 58 21.92 14.97 6.00
N SER A 59 21.86 16.01 5.16
CA SER A 59 21.29 15.92 3.83
C SER A 59 22.35 15.34 2.89
N SER A 60 22.21 14.10 2.51
CA SER A 60 23.10 13.39 1.57
C SER A 60 22.35 13.07 0.28
N ASP A 61 23.07 12.94 -0.83
CA ASP A 61 22.50 12.39 -2.06
C ASP A 61 21.85 11.03 -1.75
N TRP A 62 20.79 10.67 -2.46
CA TRP A 62 20.09 9.42 -2.21
C TRP A 62 19.64 8.75 -3.51
N ILE A 63 19.41 7.46 -3.42
CA ILE A 63 19.02 6.56 -4.51
C ILE A 63 17.85 5.73 -4.00
N GLU A 64 16.79 5.55 -4.82
CA GLU A 64 15.67 4.68 -4.53
C GLU A 64 15.66 3.49 -5.48
N ILE A 65 15.65 2.28 -4.88
CA ILE A 65 15.46 1.00 -5.55
C ILE A 65 14.03 0.53 -5.29
N PHE A 66 13.29 0.21 -6.32
CA PHE A 66 11.89 -0.23 -6.25
C PHE A 66 11.75 -1.66 -6.78
N ASN A 67 10.90 -2.45 -6.11
CA ASN A 67 10.53 -3.79 -6.59
C ASN A 67 9.17 -3.76 -7.30
N PRO A 68 9.13 -3.76 -8.63
CA PRO A 68 7.88 -3.82 -9.38
C PRO A 68 7.26 -5.22 -9.45
N ASP A 69 7.97 -6.27 -8.99
CA ASP A 69 7.47 -7.65 -9.04
C ASP A 69 6.34 -7.89 -8.00
N PRO A 70 5.31 -8.69 -8.31
CA PRO A 70 4.25 -9.04 -7.35
C PRO A 70 4.72 -9.93 -6.20
N THR A 71 5.99 -10.33 -6.17
CA THR A 71 6.62 -11.12 -5.11
C THR A 71 7.82 -10.39 -4.53
N SER A 72 8.18 -10.73 -3.29
CA SER A 72 9.40 -10.20 -2.66
C SER A 72 10.64 -10.66 -3.44
N VAL A 73 11.62 -9.78 -3.59
CA VAL A 73 12.90 -10.06 -4.25
C VAL A 73 14.04 -9.83 -3.27
N ASP A 74 14.94 -10.82 -3.16
CA ASP A 74 16.18 -10.70 -2.39
C ASP A 74 17.27 -10.10 -3.28
N ILE A 75 17.78 -8.92 -2.90
CA ILE A 75 18.86 -8.20 -3.58
C ILE A 75 20.15 -8.16 -2.74
N SER A 76 20.27 -9.05 -1.77
CA SER A 76 21.51 -9.22 -1.00
C SER A 76 22.68 -9.53 -1.94
N GLY A 77 23.80 -8.84 -1.76
CA GLY A 77 24.98 -9.03 -2.61
C GLY A 77 24.89 -8.43 -4.03
N TRP A 78 23.83 -7.67 -4.33
CA TRP A 78 23.79 -6.83 -5.53
C TRP A 78 24.66 -5.59 -5.30
N PHE A 79 24.97 -4.85 -6.37
CA PHE A 79 25.85 -3.70 -6.26
C PHE A 79 25.19 -2.41 -6.78
N LEU A 80 25.60 -1.30 -6.16
CA LEU A 80 25.37 0.05 -6.68
C LEU A 80 26.69 0.65 -7.14
N THR A 81 26.67 1.31 -8.29
CA THR A 81 27.86 2.00 -8.81
C THR A 81 27.49 3.29 -9.52
N ASN A 82 28.37 4.29 -9.40
CA ASN A 82 28.37 5.51 -10.19
C ASN A 82 29.55 5.56 -11.19
N ASP A 83 30.21 4.42 -11.44
CA ASP A 83 31.34 4.29 -12.37
C ASP A 83 31.15 3.06 -13.27
N PRO A 84 31.02 3.24 -14.61
CA PRO A 84 30.83 2.12 -15.52
C PRO A 84 32.07 1.20 -15.63
N SER A 85 33.24 1.61 -15.11
CA SER A 85 34.46 0.80 -15.08
C SER A 85 34.59 -0.05 -13.80
N GLU A 86 33.73 0.18 -12.78
CA GLU A 86 33.77 -0.48 -11.49
C GLU A 86 32.33 -0.90 -11.12
N LEU A 87 31.84 -1.99 -11.73
CA LEU A 87 30.45 -2.42 -11.58
C LEU A 87 30.14 -3.01 -10.19
N ASP A 88 31.13 -3.54 -9.49
CA ASP A 88 31.07 -4.12 -8.15
C ASP A 88 31.48 -3.13 -7.04
N ARG A 89 31.23 -1.84 -7.25
CA ARG A 89 31.75 -0.75 -6.42
C ARG A 89 31.26 -0.75 -4.97
N TRP A 90 29.98 -0.92 -4.74
CA TRP A 90 29.37 -0.96 -3.40
C TRP A 90 28.34 -2.07 -3.31
N GLU A 91 28.55 -3.03 -2.43
CA GLU A 91 27.72 -4.21 -2.25
C GLU A 91 26.58 -3.96 -1.26
N LEU A 92 25.35 -4.30 -1.64
CA LEU A 92 24.19 -4.34 -0.74
C LEU A 92 24.37 -5.45 0.30
N PRO A 93 24.17 -5.18 1.60
CA PRO A 93 24.41 -6.14 2.66
C PRO A 93 23.45 -7.35 2.59
N THR A 94 23.79 -8.42 3.30
CA THR A 94 22.95 -9.61 3.41
C THR A 94 21.65 -9.30 4.14
N GLY A 95 20.54 -9.90 3.69
CA GLY A 95 19.20 -9.73 4.29
C GLY A 95 18.39 -8.58 3.71
N VAL A 96 18.85 -7.95 2.62
CA VAL A 96 18.08 -6.91 1.91
C VAL A 96 17.05 -7.57 1.02
N VAL A 97 15.81 -7.65 1.50
CA VAL A 97 14.66 -8.22 0.78
C VAL A 97 13.65 -7.11 0.53
N LEU A 98 13.38 -6.81 -0.73
CA LEU A 98 12.35 -5.86 -1.14
C LEU A 98 11.01 -6.58 -1.28
N PRO A 99 9.99 -6.22 -0.48
CA PRO A 99 8.64 -6.76 -0.66
C PRO A 99 8.06 -6.33 -2.03
N SER A 100 6.99 -6.97 -2.46
CA SER A 100 6.25 -6.54 -3.66
C SER A 100 5.81 -5.09 -3.52
N GLY A 101 6.13 -4.25 -4.52
CA GLY A 101 5.81 -2.82 -4.49
C GLY A 101 6.59 -2.01 -3.44
N GLY A 102 7.59 -2.62 -2.78
CA GLY A 102 8.41 -1.95 -1.78
C GLY A 102 9.61 -1.23 -2.37
N SER A 103 10.06 -0.19 -1.68
CA SER A 103 11.23 0.61 -2.02
C SER A 103 12.29 0.53 -0.94
N LEU A 104 13.54 0.77 -1.34
CA LEU A 104 14.70 0.93 -0.48
C LEU A 104 15.42 2.23 -0.82
N ILE A 105 15.67 3.05 0.20
CA ILE A 105 16.54 4.22 0.07
C ILE A 105 17.96 3.85 0.46
N VAL A 106 18.92 4.26 -0.37
CA VAL A 106 20.36 4.18 -0.10
C VAL A 106 20.95 5.58 -0.25
N PHE A 107 21.61 6.08 0.79
CA PHE A 107 22.29 7.37 0.74
C PHE A 107 23.62 7.24 0.01
N ALA A 108 23.81 8.01 -1.05
CA ALA A 108 25.09 8.12 -1.76
C ALA A 108 25.98 9.17 -1.08
N SER A 109 26.42 8.88 0.14
CA SER A 109 27.05 9.83 1.07
C SER A 109 28.56 9.71 1.22
N ASN A 110 29.16 8.67 0.61
CA ASN A 110 30.56 8.28 0.81
C ASN A 110 30.89 7.83 2.25
N LYS A 111 29.87 7.44 3.07
CA LYS A 111 30.09 6.98 4.45
C LYS A 111 30.42 5.49 4.52
N ASP A 112 30.10 4.70 3.49
CA ASP A 112 30.37 3.25 3.41
C ASP A 112 29.80 2.48 4.63
N ARG A 113 28.49 2.54 4.82
CA ARG A 113 27.79 1.97 5.98
C ARG A 113 26.74 0.97 5.51
N ASP A 114 26.74 -0.21 6.09
CA ASP A 114 25.86 -1.36 5.78
C ASP A 114 24.93 -1.75 6.94
N VAL A 115 24.91 -0.97 8.05
CA VAL A 115 24.08 -1.18 9.23
C VAL A 115 23.30 0.10 9.56
N GLY A 116 22.04 -0.04 9.90
CA GLY A 116 21.13 1.12 10.04
C GLY A 116 20.61 1.56 8.69
N GLU A 117 20.61 2.86 8.43
CA GLU A 117 20.41 3.37 7.08
C GLU A 117 21.61 3.03 6.19
N LEU A 118 21.35 2.63 4.96
CA LEU A 118 22.40 2.21 4.02
C LEU A 118 23.08 3.41 3.38
N HIS A 119 24.41 3.41 3.38
CA HIS A 119 25.22 4.48 2.81
C HIS A 119 26.28 3.94 1.88
N ALA A 120 26.17 4.24 0.60
CA ALA A 120 27.17 3.87 -0.39
C ALA A 120 28.52 4.60 -0.16
N ASN A 121 29.58 4.01 -0.69
CA ASN A 121 30.96 4.52 -0.64
C ASN A 121 31.26 5.57 -1.71
N PHE A 122 30.23 6.17 -2.32
CA PHE A 122 30.35 7.19 -3.35
C PHE A 122 29.30 8.28 -3.19
N LYS A 123 29.44 9.36 -3.97
CA LYS A 123 28.43 10.42 -4.16
C LYS A 123 28.01 10.47 -5.61
N LEU A 124 26.84 11.01 -5.87
CA LEU A 124 26.37 11.24 -7.23
C LEU A 124 26.95 12.54 -7.80
N SER A 125 27.05 12.63 -9.13
CA SER A 125 27.44 13.86 -9.81
C SER A 125 26.22 14.70 -10.12
N LYS A 126 26.29 16.02 -9.88
CA LYS A 126 25.26 16.92 -10.38
C LYS A 126 25.54 17.45 -11.80
N GLU A 127 26.75 17.23 -12.30
CA GLU A 127 27.09 17.59 -13.67
C GLU A 127 26.46 16.64 -14.69
N PRO A 128 26.14 17.10 -15.91
CA PRO A 128 25.61 16.24 -16.97
C PRO A 128 26.61 15.15 -17.35
N GLY A 129 26.11 14.01 -17.84
CA GLY A 129 26.94 12.85 -18.19
C GLY A 129 27.20 11.90 -17.02
N GLY A 130 26.44 12.03 -15.94
CA GLY A 130 26.57 11.14 -14.79
C GLY A 130 26.12 9.70 -15.09
N TYR A 131 26.62 8.77 -14.29
CA TYR A 131 26.32 7.34 -14.36
C TYR A 131 25.81 6.84 -13.01
N LEU A 132 24.77 6.01 -13.02
CA LEU A 132 24.26 5.31 -11.84
C LEU A 132 23.67 3.98 -12.31
N ALA A 133 24.10 2.85 -11.73
CA ALA A 133 23.60 1.53 -12.07
C ALA A 133 23.36 0.65 -10.84
N LEU A 134 22.34 -0.19 -10.95
CA LEU A 134 22.07 -1.35 -10.11
C LEU A 134 22.59 -2.58 -10.86
N VAL A 135 23.48 -3.35 -10.22
CA VAL A 135 24.18 -4.50 -10.79
C VAL A 135 23.82 -5.74 -10.02
N GLU A 136 23.57 -6.85 -10.71
CA GLU A 136 23.25 -8.13 -10.09
C GLU A 136 24.43 -8.67 -9.25
N GLY A 137 24.14 -9.66 -8.41
CA GLY A 137 25.14 -10.26 -7.50
C GLY A 137 26.34 -10.96 -8.19
N ASP A 138 26.34 -11.05 -9.53
CA ASP A 138 27.50 -11.52 -10.30
C ASP A 138 28.59 -10.43 -10.50
N GLY A 139 28.27 -9.17 -10.11
CA GLY A 139 29.17 -8.02 -10.25
C GLY A 139 29.45 -7.60 -11.69
N GLN A 140 28.67 -8.08 -12.66
CA GLN A 140 28.90 -7.84 -14.09
C GLN A 140 27.61 -7.49 -14.85
N THR A 141 26.49 -8.05 -14.47
CA THR A 141 25.19 -7.85 -15.14
C THR A 141 24.52 -6.60 -14.60
N VAL A 142 24.43 -5.54 -15.42
CA VAL A 142 23.67 -4.35 -15.09
C VAL A 142 22.17 -4.67 -15.22
N ALA A 143 21.45 -4.67 -14.09
CA ALA A 143 20.00 -4.88 -14.06
C ALA A 143 19.25 -3.69 -14.67
N ASN A 144 19.62 -2.47 -14.25
CA ASN A 144 19.16 -1.21 -14.84
C ASN A 144 20.04 -0.05 -14.36
N GLY A 145 19.86 1.16 -14.96
CA GLY A 145 20.62 2.33 -14.56
C GLY A 145 20.34 3.55 -15.43
N TYR A 146 20.93 4.66 -15.03
CA TYR A 146 20.91 5.92 -15.74
C TYR A 146 22.31 6.16 -16.34
N ILE A 147 22.39 6.19 -17.66
CA ILE A 147 23.63 6.45 -18.43
C ILE A 147 23.53 7.84 -19.01
N ASP A 148 24.56 8.66 -18.81
CA ASP A 148 24.60 10.04 -19.26
C ASP A 148 23.39 10.85 -18.76
N TYR A 149 23.00 10.68 -17.48
CA TYR A 149 21.89 11.45 -16.94
C TYR A 149 22.18 12.96 -16.98
N PRO A 150 21.15 13.81 -17.17
CA PRO A 150 21.33 15.25 -17.36
C PRO A 150 21.80 15.94 -16.09
N GLU A 151 22.17 17.23 -16.21
CA GLU A 151 22.47 18.10 -15.06
C GLU A 151 21.40 17.98 -13.97
N GLN A 152 21.85 17.88 -12.71
CA GLN A 152 20.96 17.78 -11.56
C GLN A 152 20.88 19.10 -10.81
N PHE A 153 19.76 19.37 -10.16
CA PHE A 153 19.45 20.62 -9.48
C PHE A 153 19.22 20.38 -7.99
N ASP A 154 19.50 21.42 -7.18
CA ASP A 154 19.38 21.33 -5.73
C ASP A 154 17.92 21.02 -5.33
N ASP A 155 17.74 19.98 -4.51
CA ASP A 155 16.45 19.49 -4.01
C ASP A 155 15.45 19.07 -5.11
N ILE A 156 15.92 18.81 -6.31
CA ILE A 156 15.16 18.26 -7.43
C ILE A 156 15.64 16.85 -7.72
N SER A 157 14.80 15.86 -7.62
CA SER A 157 15.12 14.48 -7.96
C SER A 157 14.93 14.19 -9.45
N TYR A 158 15.55 13.11 -9.91
CA TYR A 158 15.44 12.63 -11.27
C TYR A 158 15.15 11.13 -11.26
N GLY A 159 14.22 10.66 -12.09
CA GLY A 159 13.86 9.27 -12.10
C GLY A 159 12.77 8.91 -13.09
N LEU A 160 12.30 7.67 -12.99
CA LEU A 160 11.25 7.12 -13.84
C LEU A 160 9.88 7.53 -13.31
N ALA A 161 9.04 8.12 -14.16
CA ALA A 161 7.64 8.31 -13.81
C ALA A 161 6.98 6.94 -13.57
N GLN A 162 6.28 6.80 -12.46
CA GLN A 162 5.48 5.61 -12.20
C GLN A 162 4.07 5.86 -12.73
N THR A 163 3.76 5.27 -13.89
CA THR A 163 2.45 5.35 -14.53
C THR A 163 1.56 4.20 -14.04
N GLY A 164 0.95 4.38 -12.92
CA GLY A 164 0.02 3.43 -12.35
C GLY A 164 -0.38 3.97 -10.99
N SER A 165 -1.59 4.48 -10.87
CA SER A 165 -2.16 4.73 -9.55
C SER A 165 -2.30 3.40 -8.84
N GLY A 166 -1.92 3.33 -7.58
CA GLY A 166 -2.32 2.24 -6.70
C GLY A 166 -3.84 2.04 -6.81
N SER A 167 -4.30 0.87 -6.48
CA SER A 167 -5.73 0.59 -6.50
C SER A 167 -6.35 1.05 -5.19
N ASP A 168 -7.40 1.85 -5.29
CA ASP A 168 -8.22 2.17 -4.13
C ASP A 168 -9.05 0.93 -3.76
N VAL A 169 -9.03 0.60 -2.49
CA VAL A 169 -9.72 -0.55 -1.91
C VAL A 169 -10.50 -0.10 -0.69
N THR A 170 -11.80 -0.39 -0.67
CA THR A 170 -12.59 -0.24 0.54
C THR A 170 -12.42 -1.49 1.40
N ILE A 171 -11.74 -1.33 2.54
CA ILE A 171 -11.44 -2.41 3.49
C ILE A 171 -12.65 -2.69 4.38
N ILE A 172 -13.30 -1.64 4.87
CA ILE A 172 -14.54 -1.71 5.65
C ILE A 172 -15.57 -0.89 4.89
N PRO A 173 -16.49 -1.53 4.13
CA PRO A 173 -17.59 -0.82 3.49
C PRO A 173 -18.68 -0.41 4.50
N GLU A 174 -19.52 0.54 4.12
CA GLU A 174 -20.78 0.79 4.80
C GLU A 174 -21.56 -0.53 4.94
N ASN A 175 -22.33 -0.66 6.01
CA ASN A 175 -23.09 -1.90 6.29
C ASN A 175 -22.26 -3.14 6.62
N SER A 176 -21.02 -2.96 7.10
CA SER A 176 -20.16 -4.04 7.60
C SER A 176 -20.69 -4.65 8.89
N ILE A 177 -20.43 -5.95 9.11
CA ILE A 177 -20.77 -6.62 10.36
C ILE A 177 -19.94 -6.05 11.51
N SER A 178 -20.59 -5.74 12.61
CA SER A 178 -19.97 -5.20 13.83
C SER A 178 -20.47 -5.88 15.09
N ARG A 179 -19.74 -5.69 16.19
CA ARG A 179 -20.16 -5.96 17.57
C ARG A 179 -20.41 -4.64 18.26
N ILE A 180 -21.52 -4.56 19.00
CA ILE A 180 -22.04 -3.32 19.55
C ILE A 180 -22.25 -3.49 21.06
N LEU A 181 -21.82 -2.50 21.84
CA LEU A 181 -22.10 -2.47 23.28
C LEU A 181 -22.38 -1.03 23.73
N VAL A 182 -23.52 -0.81 24.32
CA VAL A 182 -23.74 0.37 25.18
C VAL A 182 -23.28 -0.01 26.59
N PRO A 183 -22.16 0.55 27.08
CA PRO A 183 -21.62 0.11 28.37
C PRO A 183 -22.49 0.60 29.54
N THR A 184 -22.72 -0.26 30.50
CA THR A 184 -23.44 0.06 31.77
C THR A 184 -22.48 0.28 32.94
N SER A 185 -21.21 0.04 32.74
CA SER A 185 -20.11 0.24 33.69
C SER A 185 -18.78 0.33 32.96
N ASP A 186 -17.73 0.73 33.68
CA ASP A 186 -16.38 0.73 33.13
C ASP A 186 -15.88 -0.70 32.92
N ILE A 187 -15.56 -1.03 31.66
CA ILE A 187 -14.94 -2.30 31.24
C ILE A 187 -13.45 -2.15 30.91
N GLY A 188 -12.85 -0.99 31.24
CA GLY A 188 -11.45 -0.66 30.92
C GLY A 188 -11.26 -0.31 29.45
N THR A 189 -10.02 -0.42 28.98
CA THR A 189 -9.64 -0.02 27.60
C THR A 189 -9.33 -1.18 26.68
N THR A 190 -9.23 -2.40 27.20
CA THR A 190 -8.83 -3.59 26.42
C THR A 190 -9.83 -3.96 25.31
N TRP A 191 -11.05 -3.45 25.37
CA TRP A 191 -12.03 -3.62 24.29
C TRP A 191 -11.55 -3.00 22.95
N ARG A 192 -10.54 -2.15 22.96
CA ARG A 192 -9.92 -1.57 21.76
C ARG A 192 -8.92 -2.51 21.11
N ASP A 193 -8.48 -3.54 21.84
CA ASP A 193 -7.39 -4.43 21.43
C ASP A 193 -7.89 -5.51 20.45
N ARG A 194 -7.00 -5.93 19.57
CA ARG A 194 -7.25 -6.93 18.53
C ARG A 194 -7.77 -8.27 19.08
N LEU A 195 -7.26 -8.69 20.23
CA LEU A 195 -7.54 -10.01 20.81
C LEU A 195 -8.64 -10.00 21.90
N PHE A 196 -9.33 -8.89 22.08
CA PHE A 196 -10.44 -8.81 23.02
C PHE A 196 -11.59 -9.72 22.58
N ASP A 197 -12.14 -10.50 23.49
CA ASP A 197 -13.31 -11.36 23.25
C ASP A 197 -14.61 -10.56 23.33
N ASP A 198 -15.16 -10.24 22.18
CA ASP A 198 -16.44 -9.54 22.01
C ASP A 198 -17.60 -10.48 21.64
N SER A 199 -17.43 -11.79 21.77
CA SER A 199 -18.41 -12.81 21.37
C SER A 199 -19.76 -12.66 22.08
N SER A 200 -19.76 -12.10 23.27
CA SER A 200 -20.97 -11.81 24.06
C SER A 200 -21.69 -10.52 23.64
N TRP A 201 -21.08 -9.66 22.82
CA TRP A 201 -21.68 -8.42 22.39
C TRP A 201 -22.72 -8.68 21.28
N PRO A 202 -23.86 -7.96 21.27
CA PRO A 202 -24.80 -7.99 20.15
C PRO A 202 -24.12 -7.75 18.81
N SER A 203 -24.60 -8.42 17.77
CA SER A 203 -24.13 -8.21 16.40
C SER A 203 -25.13 -7.36 15.63
N GLY A 204 -24.61 -6.38 14.90
CA GLY A 204 -25.35 -5.54 13.97
C GLY A 204 -24.49 -5.14 12.79
N ASN A 205 -25.07 -4.37 11.87
CA ASN A 205 -24.33 -3.78 10.77
C ASN A 205 -24.00 -2.32 11.09
N THR A 206 -22.89 -1.81 10.55
CA THR A 206 -22.49 -0.40 10.70
C THR A 206 -23.58 0.56 10.23
N GLY A 207 -23.59 1.75 10.78
CA GLY A 207 -24.71 2.64 10.94
C GLY A 207 -25.35 2.37 12.30
N ILE A 208 -24.58 2.62 13.38
CA ILE A 208 -25.03 2.41 14.76
C ILE A 208 -25.53 3.73 15.30
N GLY A 209 -26.71 3.72 15.89
CA GLY A 209 -27.35 4.92 16.43
C GLY A 209 -28.85 4.89 16.31
N TYR A 210 -29.49 6.05 16.15
CA TYR A 210 -30.92 6.20 15.97
C TYR A 210 -31.27 7.55 15.35
N ASP A 211 -32.48 7.68 14.81
CA ASP A 211 -33.09 8.84 14.16
C ASP A 211 -32.49 9.24 12.80
N TYR A 212 -31.57 8.46 12.26
CA TYR A 212 -30.95 8.66 10.94
C TYR A 212 -31.52 7.75 9.83
N GLY A 213 -32.70 7.17 10.05
CA GLY A 213 -33.48 6.44 9.05
C GLY A 213 -32.70 5.31 8.40
N ASN A 214 -32.51 5.38 7.08
CA ASN A 214 -31.84 4.33 6.31
C ASN A 214 -30.31 4.29 6.47
N LEU A 215 -29.72 5.21 7.21
CA LEU A 215 -28.30 5.15 7.60
C LEU A 215 -28.08 4.21 8.78
N ILE A 216 -29.13 3.86 9.52
CA ILE A 216 -29.05 2.88 10.61
C ILE A 216 -29.04 1.48 10.02
N GLY A 217 -27.99 0.73 10.31
CA GLY A 217 -27.80 -0.64 9.85
C GLY A 217 -28.73 -1.65 10.54
N SER A 218 -28.79 -2.85 10.00
CA SER A 218 -29.57 -3.93 10.60
C SER A 218 -29.07 -4.23 12.02
N ASN A 219 -29.98 -4.20 13.02
CA ASN A 219 -29.66 -4.32 14.45
C ASN A 219 -28.67 -3.24 14.96
N GLY A 220 -28.61 -2.09 14.28
CA GLY A 220 -27.77 -0.97 14.67
C GLY A 220 -28.50 0.08 15.52
N ASP A 221 -29.82 -0.01 15.67
CA ASP A 221 -30.58 0.89 16.53
C ASP A 221 -30.31 0.57 18.01
N VAL A 222 -29.76 1.57 18.69
CA VAL A 222 -29.37 1.50 20.12
C VAL A 222 -30.11 2.51 20.98
N ARG A 223 -31.22 3.06 20.47
CA ARG A 223 -31.99 4.10 21.17
C ARG A 223 -32.40 3.66 22.59
N SER A 224 -32.92 2.45 22.74
CA SER A 224 -33.39 1.95 24.03
C SER A 224 -32.29 1.80 25.07
N GLU A 225 -31.07 1.63 24.66
CA GLU A 225 -29.89 1.47 25.52
C GLU A 225 -29.17 2.78 25.81
N THR A 226 -29.27 3.77 24.90
CA THR A 226 -28.54 5.04 24.99
C THR A 226 -29.39 6.21 25.48
N GLU A 227 -30.61 6.42 24.92
CA GLU A 227 -31.45 7.55 25.25
C GLU A 227 -31.79 7.55 26.76
N ASP A 228 -31.56 8.68 27.44
CA ASP A 228 -31.71 8.88 28.88
C ASP A 228 -30.87 7.96 29.77
N THR A 229 -29.93 7.18 29.19
CA THR A 229 -29.15 6.16 29.92
C THR A 229 -27.64 6.43 29.81
N ASN A 230 -27.07 6.38 28.61
CA ASN A 230 -25.64 6.58 28.39
C ASN A 230 -25.41 7.24 27.02
N ALA A 231 -24.54 8.25 26.98
CA ALA A 231 -24.20 8.95 25.76
C ALA A 231 -23.10 8.24 24.93
N THR A 232 -22.64 7.07 25.37
CA THR A 232 -21.53 6.34 24.75
C THR A 232 -22.00 5.01 24.16
N VAL A 233 -21.54 4.69 22.95
CA VAL A 233 -21.65 3.36 22.34
C VAL A 233 -20.27 2.88 21.89
N TYR A 234 -19.97 1.59 22.10
CA TYR A 234 -18.78 0.91 21.60
C TYR A 234 -19.14 0.08 20.38
N VAL A 235 -18.34 0.20 19.33
CA VAL A 235 -18.50 -0.54 18.07
C VAL A 235 -17.18 -1.19 17.73
N ARG A 236 -17.18 -2.48 17.40
CA ARG A 236 -16.00 -3.22 16.97
C ARG A 236 -16.24 -3.86 15.62
N ILE A 237 -15.37 -3.61 14.65
CA ILE A 237 -15.52 -4.06 13.26
C ILE A 237 -14.26 -4.83 12.89
N PRO A 238 -14.36 -6.17 12.72
CA PRO A 238 -13.23 -6.96 12.26
C PRO A 238 -12.99 -6.73 10.77
N PHE A 239 -11.72 -6.66 10.40
CA PHE A 239 -11.29 -6.59 9.00
C PHE A 239 -9.99 -7.37 8.78
N THR A 240 -9.69 -7.71 7.53
CA THR A 240 -8.52 -8.51 7.17
C THR A 240 -7.66 -7.76 6.16
N ILE A 241 -6.34 -7.80 6.35
CA ILE A 241 -5.34 -7.28 5.42
C ILE A 241 -4.31 -8.37 5.18
N ASP A 242 -4.15 -8.77 3.92
CA ASP A 242 -3.20 -9.82 3.55
C ASP A 242 -1.76 -9.30 3.43
N SER A 243 -1.59 -8.04 3.01
CA SER A 243 -0.29 -7.40 2.77
C SER A 243 -0.30 -5.95 3.28
N PRO A 244 -0.18 -5.73 4.62
CA PRO A 244 -0.15 -4.38 5.19
C PRO A 244 0.94 -3.49 4.60
N GLU A 245 2.07 -4.08 4.23
CA GLU A 245 3.24 -3.45 3.61
C GLU A 245 2.96 -2.88 2.21
N SER A 246 1.89 -3.32 1.56
CA SER A 246 1.49 -2.81 0.24
C SER A 246 0.61 -1.56 0.30
N LEU A 247 0.18 -1.16 1.49
CA LEU A 247 -0.69 0.00 1.65
C LEU A 247 0.12 1.30 1.65
N THR A 248 -0.23 2.21 0.76
CA THR A 248 0.38 3.56 0.65
C THR A 248 -0.43 4.65 1.33
N SER A 249 -1.73 4.42 1.52
CA SER A 249 -2.60 5.31 2.28
C SER A 249 -3.67 4.52 3.03
N LEU A 250 -4.15 5.09 4.12
CA LEU A 250 -5.28 4.58 4.89
C LEU A 250 -6.13 5.77 5.32
N THR A 251 -7.42 5.73 5.03
CA THR A 251 -8.36 6.82 5.33
C THR A 251 -9.59 6.26 6.01
N LEU A 252 -9.85 6.73 7.23
CA LEU A 252 -11.12 6.50 7.90
C LEU A 252 -12.08 7.60 7.47
N ARG A 253 -13.21 7.22 6.91
CA ARG A 253 -14.30 8.10 6.54
C ARG A 253 -15.43 7.89 7.54
N MET A 254 -15.90 8.96 8.13
CA MET A 254 -16.92 8.89 9.18
C MET A 254 -18.12 9.77 8.86
N LYS A 255 -19.32 9.19 9.02
CA LYS A 255 -20.54 9.93 9.30
C LYS A 255 -20.83 9.74 10.78
N TYR A 256 -20.96 10.80 11.53
CA TYR A 256 -21.08 10.72 12.99
C TYR A 256 -21.88 11.88 13.58
N ASP A 257 -22.52 11.61 14.67
CA ASP A 257 -23.26 12.55 15.51
C ASP A 257 -23.10 12.13 16.99
N ASP A 258 -22.56 12.93 17.90
CA ASP A 258 -21.89 14.23 17.81
C ASP A 258 -20.37 14.10 17.74
N GLY A 259 -19.83 13.00 18.21
CA GLY A 259 -18.40 12.79 18.29
C GLY A 259 -17.99 11.32 18.29
N PHE A 260 -16.69 11.08 18.10
CA PHE A 260 -16.14 9.73 18.18
C PHE A 260 -14.66 9.71 18.53
N ALA A 261 -14.18 8.56 19.02
CA ALA A 261 -12.76 8.19 19.06
C ALA A 261 -12.58 6.81 18.42
N ALA A 262 -11.72 6.70 17.41
CA ALA A 262 -11.48 5.48 16.63
C ALA A 262 -10.08 4.93 16.88
N TYR A 263 -9.98 3.62 17.02
CA TYR A 263 -8.75 2.89 17.32
C TYR A 263 -8.58 1.74 16.32
N ILE A 264 -7.36 1.55 15.83
CA ILE A 264 -6.99 0.33 15.11
C ILE A 264 -6.05 -0.47 16.02
N ASN A 265 -6.43 -1.71 16.33
CA ASN A 265 -5.66 -2.64 17.17
C ASN A 265 -5.19 -2.01 18.52
N GLY A 266 -6.04 -1.17 19.12
CA GLY A 266 -5.73 -0.46 20.38
C GLY A 266 -5.08 0.92 20.22
N THR A 267 -4.56 1.26 19.03
CA THR A 267 -3.93 2.56 18.75
C THR A 267 -4.98 3.57 18.30
N LEU A 268 -5.05 4.74 18.94
CA LEU A 268 -5.92 5.85 18.51
C LEU A 268 -5.47 6.36 17.14
N VAL A 269 -6.38 6.36 16.17
CA VAL A 269 -6.08 6.75 14.78
C VAL A 269 -6.85 7.98 14.32
N ALA A 270 -8.03 8.24 14.89
CA ALA A 270 -8.82 9.41 14.57
C ALA A 270 -9.76 9.77 15.75
N SER A 271 -10.12 11.03 15.88
CA SER A 271 -11.15 11.47 16.80
C SER A 271 -11.70 12.83 16.39
N ALA A 272 -12.99 13.04 16.62
CA ALA A 272 -13.65 14.33 16.48
C ALA A 272 -14.68 14.48 17.59
N GLY A 273 -14.81 15.67 18.17
CA GLY A 273 -15.75 15.94 19.25
C GLY A 273 -15.55 15.07 20.51
N ALA A 274 -14.40 14.38 20.68
CA ALA A 274 -14.14 13.49 21.79
C ALA A 274 -13.27 14.15 22.87
N PRO A 275 -13.45 13.84 24.17
CA PRO A 275 -12.48 14.19 25.20
C PRO A 275 -11.11 13.55 24.91
N ALA A 276 -10.01 14.16 25.41
CA ALA A 276 -8.65 13.62 25.24
C ALA A 276 -8.48 12.19 25.81
N SER A 277 -9.27 11.81 26.80
CA SER A 277 -9.30 10.47 27.39
C SER A 277 -10.75 10.07 27.64
N PRO A 278 -11.45 9.56 26.62
CA PRO A 278 -12.85 9.19 26.76
C PRO A 278 -13.05 8.06 27.78
N GLN A 279 -14.00 8.26 28.69
CA GLN A 279 -14.45 7.28 29.67
C GLN A 279 -15.68 6.52 29.13
N TRP A 280 -16.06 5.45 29.77
CA TRP A 280 -17.17 4.59 29.36
C TRP A 280 -18.55 5.31 29.27
N ASN A 281 -18.69 6.45 29.90
CA ASN A 281 -19.91 7.29 29.93
C ASN A 281 -19.65 8.72 29.50
N SER A 282 -18.58 8.98 28.74
CA SER A 282 -18.27 10.32 28.23
C SER A 282 -19.35 10.81 27.26
N VAL A 283 -19.46 12.12 27.20
CA VAL A 283 -20.25 12.85 26.20
C VAL A 283 -19.33 13.50 25.17
N ALA A 284 -19.84 13.85 24.02
CA ALA A 284 -19.13 14.66 23.04
C ALA A 284 -18.83 16.07 23.59
N THR A 285 -17.71 16.63 23.20
CA THR A 285 -17.26 17.97 23.62
C THR A 285 -17.82 19.10 22.78
N ALA A 286 -18.37 18.75 21.59
CA ALA A 286 -18.96 19.67 20.64
C ALA A 286 -20.14 18.98 19.95
N ASP A 287 -21.08 19.75 19.43
CA ASP A 287 -22.13 19.24 18.56
C ASP A 287 -21.60 19.08 17.13
N ASN A 288 -22.01 18.03 16.43
CA ASN A 288 -21.87 17.92 14.97
C ASN A 288 -23.28 18.05 14.34
N PRO A 289 -23.57 19.13 13.62
CA PRO A 289 -24.93 19.36 13.12
C PRO A 289 -25.42 18.20 12.23
N ASP A 290 -26.71 17.81 12.35
CA ASP A 290 -27.35 16.72 11.57
C ASP A 290 -27.07 16.80 10.07
N SER A 291 -27.00 18.01 9.51
CA SER A 291 -26.69 18.22 8.09
C SER A 291 -25.24 17.88 7.72
N ALA A 292 -24.31 17.94 8.67
CA ALA A 292 -22.91 17.52 8.50
C ALA A 292 -22.75 16.04 8.88
N ALA A 293 -23.48 15.57 9.88
CA ALA A 293 -23.41 14.21 10.39
C ALA A 293 -23.66 13.13 9.32
N VAL A 294 -24.44 13.46 8.27
CA VAL A 294 -24.79 12.55 7.17
C VAL A 294 -23.79 12.60 5.99
N ILE A 295 -22.76 13.44 6.07
CA ILE A 295 -21.73 13.59 5.06
C ILE A 295 -20.44 12.94 5.59
N PHE A 296 -19.74 12.17 4.75
CA PHE A 296 -18.44 11.63 5.15
C PHE A 296 -17.41 12.74 5.36
N GLU A 297 -16.78 12.70 6.51
CA GLU A 297 -15.54 13.43 6.81
C GLU A 297 -14.37 12.45 6.78
N ASP A 298 -13.28 12.85 6.12
CA ASP A 298 -12.13 12.00 5.84
C ASP A 298 -10.99 12.25 6.86
N PHE A 299 -10.51 11.18 7.50
CA PHE A 299 -9.43 11.20 8.48
C PHE A 299 -8.27 10.35 7.94
N ASN A 300 -7.21 10.99 7.50
CA ASN A 300 -6.00 10.30 7.04
C ASN A 300 -5.27 9.67 8.23
N ILE A 301 -4.99 8.38 8.12
CA ILE A 301 -4.31 7.60 9.16
C ILE A 301 -2.86 7.35 8.73
N PRO A 302 -1.86 7.88 9.46
CA PRO A 302 -0.46 7.52 9.22
C PRO A 302 -0.24 6.03 9.45
N ILE A 303 0.27 5.32 8.43
CA ILE A 303 0.59 3.89 8.52
C ILE A 303 1.95 3.76 9.19
N GLY A 304 1.95 3.68 10.52
CA GLY A 304 3.15 3.44 11.32
C GLY A 304 3.47 1.95 11.45
N PRO A 305 4.68 1.61 11.88
CA PRO A 305 5.06 0.23 12.16
C PRO A 305 4.13 -0.36 13.24
N ASN A 306 3.66 -1.58 13.02
CA ASN A 306 2.76 -2.32 13.92
C ASN A 306 1.33 -1.79 14.07
N LEU A 307 0.90 -0.79 13.31
CA LEU A 307 -0.50 -0.36 13.29
C LEU A 307 -1.41 -1.47 12.76
N LEU A 308 -1.00 -2.09 11.67
CA LEU A 308 -1.74 -3.15 10.98
C LEU A 308 -0.98 -4.48 11.06
N GLY A 309 -1.70 -5.55 11.38
CA GLY A 309 -1.16 -6.90 11.31
C GLY A 309 -1.58 -7.61 10.03
N LYS A 310 -0.75 -8.51 9.52
CA LYS A 310 -1.16 -9.45 8.49
C LYS A 310 -2.30 -10.34 9.02
N GLY A 311 -3.33 -10.52 8.23
CA GLY A 311 -4.54 -11.23 8.62
C GLY A 311 -5.54 -10.32 9.36
N GLY A 312 -6.18 -10.84 10.42
CA GLY A 312 -7.27 -10.14 11.12
C GLY A 312 -6.78 -8.88 11.87
N ASN A 313 -7.53 -7.82 11.80
CA ASN A 313 -7.39 -6.56 12.52
C ASN A 313 -8.75 -6.14 13.08
N ILE A 314 -8.78 -5.11 13.90
CA ILE A 314 -10.00 -4.55 14.47
C ILE A 314 -10.00 -3.02 14.34
N LEU A 315 -11.11 -2.47 13.87
CA LEU A 315 -11.46 -1.06 14.03
C LEU A 315 -12.43 -0.97 15.22
N ALA A 316 -12.00 -0.34 16.30
CA ALA A 316 -12.82 -0.12 17.47
C ALA A 316 -13.18 1.36 17.57
N ILE A 317 -14.46 1.68 17.72
CA ILE A 317 -14.96 3.05 17.78
C ILE A 317 -15.77 3.25 19.06
N GLN A 318 -15.48 4.34 19.76
CA GLN A 318 -16.35 4.89 20.78
C GLN A 318 -17.13 6.03 20.15
N GLY A 319 -18.44 5.83 19.89
CA GLY A 319 -19.37 6.89 19.53
C GLY A 319 -19.81 7.66 20.77
N LEU A 320 -19.95 8.96 20.63
CA LEU A 320 -20.25 9.89 21.71
C LEU A 320 -21.36 10.82 21.30
N ASN A 321 -22.46 10.77 22.04
CA ASN A 321 -23.53 11.73 21.92
C ASN A 321 -23.27 12.96 22.81
N ARG A 322 -23.89 14.09 22.49
CA ARG A 322 -23.73 15.36 23.25
C ARG A 322 -24.27 15.28 24.67
N SER A 323 -25.29 14.49 24.89
CA SER A 323 -25.89 14.21 26.19
C SER A 323 -26.67 12.89 26.13
N THR A 324 -27.07 12.36 27.28
CA THR A 324 -27.97 11.21 27.34
C THR A 324 -29.37 11.51 26.80
N GLY A 325 -29.81 12.78 26.82
CA GLY A 325 -31.11 13.22 26.32
C GLY A 325 -31.09 13.72 24.88
N SER A 326 -30.04 13.42 24.09
CA SER A 326 -30.04 13.74 22.64
C SER A 326 -31.05 12.91 21.88
N SER A 327 -31.69 13.50 20.89
CA SER A 327 -32.76 12.87 20.09
C SER A 327 -32.25 11.91 19.03
N ASP A 328 -30.93 11.92 18.77
CA ASP A 328 -30.25 11.23 17.66
C ASP A 328 -28.84 10.78 18.03
N LEU A 329 -28.29 9.87 17.25
CA LEU A 329 -26.90 9.38 17.33
C LEU A 329 -26.56 8.69 16.02
N LEU A 330 -25.34 8.91 15.51
CA LEU A 330 -24.84 8.19 14.34
C LEU A 330 -23.36 7.83 14.48
N VAL A 331 -23.02 6.57 14.21
CA VAL A 331 -21.65 6.06 14.04
C VAL A 331 -21.61 5.19 12.80
N LEU A 332 -21.19 5.74 11.67
CA LEU A 332 -21.13 5.01 10.41
C LEU A 332 -19.74 5.21 9.77
N PRO A 333 -18.83 4.25 9.98
CA PRO A 333 -17.49 4.27 9.39
C PRO A 333 -17.46 3.61 8.02
N GLN A 334 -16.47 4.06 7.22
CA GLN A 334 -15.90 3.35 6.09
C GLN A 334 -14.37 3.45 6.18
N LEU A 335 -13.66 2.37 5.91
CA LEU A 335 -12.19 2.37 5.90
C LEU A 335 -11.71 2.10 4.48
N ASP A 336 -11.06 3.09 3.88
CA ASP A 336 -10.48 3.01 2.55
C ASP A 336 -8.96 2.99 2.63
N ALA A 337 -8.32 2.31 1.70
CA ALA A 337 -6.88 2.30 1.52
C ALA A 337 -6.52 2.40 0.05
N THR A 338 -5.33 2.93 -0.22
CA THR A 338 -4.69 2.81 -1.52
C THR A 338 -3.55 1.80 -1.39
N THR A 339 -3.50 0.83 -2.28
CA THR A 339 -2.36 -0.08 -2.38
C THR A 339 -1.31 0.49 -3.30
N ALA A 340 -0.04 0.17 -3.08
CA ALA A 340 1.01 0.42 -4.07
C ALA A 340 0.60 -0.20 -5.42
N ALA A 341 0.97 0.47 -6.50
CA ALA A 341 0.75 -0.08 -7.82
C ALA A 341 1.51 -1.41 -7.95
N THR A 342 0.80 -2.52 -8.02
CA THR A 342 1.42 -3.79 -8.43
C THR A 342 1.76 -3.69 -9.90
N ASN A 343 3.05 -3.50 -10.21
CA ASN A 343 3.55 -3.31 -11.55
C ASN A 343 3.20 -1.92 -12.15
N PRO A 344 3.70 -0.80 -11.54
CA PRO A 344 3.60 0.50 -12.19
C PRO A 344 4.29 0.39 -13.55
N GLY A 345 3.59 0.77 -14.61
CA GLY A 345 4.25 1.02 -15.88
C GLY A 345 5.33 2.07 -15.62
N LEU A 346 6.59 1.73 -15.86
CA LEU A 346 7.67 2.70 -15.73
C LEU A 346 7.66 3.58 -16.98
N GLY A 347 7.49 4.88 -16.80
CA GLY A 347 7.50 5.88 -17.86
C GLY A 347 8.91 6.35 -18.20
N GLU A 348 8.97 7.42 -18.97
CA GLU A 348 10.23 8.08 -19.30
C GLU A 348 10.89 8.70 -18.06
N ALA A 349 12.22 8.75 -18.03
CA ALA A 349 12.95 9.45 -16.98
C ALA A 349 12.81 10.97 -17.11
N GLY A 350 12.71 11.65 -15.96
CA GLY A 350 12.56 13.10 -15.90
C GLY A 350 12.69 13.66 -14.49
N TYR A 351 12.53 14.97 -14.36
CA TYR A 351 12.66 15.66 -13.08
C TYR A 351 11.37 15.66 -12.29
N PHE A 352 11.48 15.54 -10.96
CA PHE A 352 10.38 15.71 -10.01
C PHE A 352 10.61 16.94 -9.14
N GLN A 353 9.72 17.91 -9.19
CA GLN A 353 9.81 19.16 -8.39
C GLN A 353 9.57 18.92 -6.89
N SER A 354 8.95 17.81 -6.54
CA SER A 354 8.86 17.32 -5.19
C SER A 354 9.39 15.90 -5.21
N SER A 355 10.49 15.66 -4.52
CA SER A 355 11.02 14.31 -4.35
C SER A 355 10.01 13.42 -3.60
N THR A 356 9.96 12.15 -3.96
CA THR A 356 9.00 11.19 -3.42
C THR A 356 9.66 9.96 -2.79
N PRO A 357 10.70 10.13 -1.93
CA PRO A 357 11.44 9.01 -1.39
C PRO A 357 10.53 8.03 -0.65
N ALA A 358 10.65 6.75 -1.00
CA ALA A 358 9.85 5.64 -0.49
C ALA A 358 8.33 5.75 -0.76
N THR A 359 7.91 6.59 -1.71
CA THR A 359 6.53 6.70 -2.18
C THR A 359 6.48 6.63 -3.71
N SER A 360 5.29 6.41 -4.27
CA SER A 360 5.15 6.31 -5.72
C SER A 360 5.49 7.63 -6.41
N ASN A 361 6.41 7.60 -7.37
CA ASN A 361 6.71 8.74 -8.23
C ASN A 361 5.48 9.07 -9.08
N GLY A 362 5.02 10.31 -9.03
CA GLY A 362 3.97 10.78 -9.93
C GLY A 362 4.44 10.87 -11.39
N THR A 363 3.74 11.65 -12.20
CA THR A 363 4.22 12.02 -13.54
C THR A 363 5.37 13.01 -13.39
N ASN A 364 6.51 12.73 -14.06
CA ASN A 364 7.63 13.66 -14.10
C ASN A 364 7.20 15.00 -14.75
N GLN A 365 7.84 16.05 -14.30
CA GLN A 365 7.53 17.40 -14.77
C GLN A 365 8.75 17.93 -15.46
N GLY A 366 8.84 18.19 -16.64
CA GLY A 366 9.98 18.73 -17.41
C GLY A 366 11.02 19.55 -16.60
N LEU A 367 11.92 20.22 -17.23
CA LEU A 367 12.96 21.04 -16.58
C LEU A 367 12.37 21.97 -15.51
N PRO A 368 13.04 22.14 -14.35
CA PRO A 368 12.61 23.09 -13.32
C PRO A 368 12.43 24.51 -13.89
N ALA A 369 11.45 25.25 -13.34
CA ALA A 369 11.24 26.64 -13.72
C ALA A 369 12.52 27.45 -13.42
N GLY A 370 13.17 28.00 -14.44
CA GLY A 370 14.42 28.75 -14.35
C GLY A 370 15.63 28.00 -14.92
N ALA A 371 15.52 26.75 -15.29
CA ALA A 371 16.56 26.06 -16.03
C ALA A 371 16.68 26.64 -17.45
N VAL A 372 17.88 27.07 -17.82
CA VAL A 372 18.13 27.64 -19.14
C VAL A 372 18.39 26.49 -20.11
N THR A 373 17.44 26.23 -21.01
CA THR A 373 17.67 25.32 -22.13
C THR A 373 18.46 26.05 -23.22
N PHE A 374 19.73 25.65 -23.42
CA PHE A 374 20.46 26.02 -24.63
C PHE A 374 19.98 25.10 -25.77
N SER A 375 19.09 25.56 -26.63
CA SER A 375 18.88 24.92 -27.91
C SER A 375 20.12 25.17 -28.79
N ILE A 376 20.95 24.16 -29.03
CA ILE A 376 21.94 24.20 -30.08
C ILE A 376 21.17 24.18 -31.40
N PRO A 377 21.21 25.27 -32.23
CA PRO A 377 20.59 25.22 -33.55
C PRO A 377 21.20 24.07 -34.33
N GLY A 378 20.38 23.10 -34.76
CA GLY A 378 20.82 21.96 -35.51
C GLY A 378 21.68 22.42 -36.72
N ARG A 379 22.93 22.06 -36.76
CA ARG A 379 23.70 22.06 -37.99
C ARG A 379 23.15 20.93 -38.84
N GLY A 380 22.35 21.30 -39.82
CA GLY A 380 22.00 20.40 -40.91
C GLY A 380 23.29 19.92 -41.59
N PHE A 381 23.61 18.66 -41.45
CA PHE A 381 24.54 18.01 -42.34
C PHE A 381 23.80 17.79 -43.68
N THR A 382 24.11 18.62 -44.65
CA THR A 382 23.82 18.29 -46.06
C THR A 382 24.92 17.36 -46.55
N ASN A 383 24.51 16.20 -47.09
CA ASN A 383 25.40 15.28 -47.84
C ASN A 383 26.07 15.97 -49.01
#